data_6986d3073f53e6eec3dbc7bedc564aba
#
_entry.id   6986d3073f53e6eec3dbc7bedc564aba
#
_cell.length_a   1.000
_cell.length_b   1.000
_cell.length_c   1.000
_cell.angle_alpha   90.00
_cell.angle_beta   90.00
_cell.angle_gamma   90.00
#
_symmetry.space_group_name_H-M   'P 1'
#
loop_
_entity.id
_entity.type
_entity.pdbx_description
1 polymer ?
#
loop_
_entity_poly.entity_id
_entity_poly.type
_entity_poly.pdbx_seq_one_letter_code
_entity_poly.pdbx_strand_id
1 'polypeptide(L)'
;MLAANEGRIIQNSSVLGLVAMKYRGAYNASKFALEGYTDTLRLELRGTGVQISLIEPGPIASQFRANALAALRQHIDLEHSRHTPVYQETLSRLEKVVPGNRFTLPPEACMPPLLHALNARRARPRYQVTTPSKWMNLLRGWLPTRLLDALVAKSA
;
A
#
# COMPACT_ATOMS: atom_id res chain seq x y z
N MET A 1 23.82 -0.63 11.37
CA MET A 1 23.87 -0.02 10.04
C MET A 1 24.66 1.29 10.05
N LEU A 2 24.32 2.30 10.85
CA LEU A 2 25.06 3.58 10.85
C LEU A 2 26.53 3.41 11.22
N ALA A 3 26.83 2.67 12.30
CA ALA A 3 28.22 2.40 12.72
C ALA A 3 29.04 1.66 11.64
N ALA A 4 28.42 0.79 10.85
CA ALA A 4 29.06 0.10 9.75
C ALA A 4 29.06 0.93 8.45
N ASN A 5 28.39 2.07 8.44
CA ASN A 5 28.12 2.91 7.27
C ASN A 5 27.59 2.10 6.05
N GLU A 6 26.80 1.08 6.31
CA GLU A 6 26.24 0.16 5.31
C GLU A 6 24.91 -0.41 5.80
N GLY A 7 23.94 -0.54 4.89
CA GLY A 7 22.69 -1.21 5.21
C GLY A 7 21.56 -0.93 4.21
N ARG A 8 20.53 -1.77 4.30
CA ARG A 8 19.30 -1.65 3.50
C ARG A 8 18.09 -1.70 4.43
N ILE A 9 17.23 -0.71 4.34
CA ILE A 9 15.92 -0.68 4.99
C ILE A 9 14.89 -0.71 3.88
N ILE A 10 14.01 -1.71 3.88
CA ILE A 10 12.97 -1.85 2.87
C ILE A 10 11.63 -1.91 3.57
N GLN A 11 10.83 -0.89 3.37
CA GLN A 11 9.49 -0.75 3.96
C GLN A 11 8.43 -1.28 2.98
N ASN A 12 7.57 -2.16 3.47
CA ASN A 12 6.43 -2.66 2.68
C ASN A 12 5.22 -1.74 2.89
N SER A 13 5.05 -0.81 1.96
CA SER A 13 3.92 0.12 1.92
C SER A 13 2.72 -0.44 1.13
N SER A 14 2.02 0.40 0.41
CA SER A 14 0.87 0.05 -0.44
C SER A 14 0.55 1.20 -1.39
N VAL A 15 -0.17 0.93 -2.47
CA VAL A 15 -0.86 1.97 -3.24
C VAL A 15 -1.75 2.86 -2.35
N LEU A 16 -2.26 2.32 -1.24
CA LEU A 16 -3.05 3.05 -0.24
C LEU A 16 -2.22 3.90 0.74
N GLY A 17 -0.92 3.98 0.53
CA GLY A 17 -0.06 5.04 1.08
C GLY A 17 0.06 6.25 0.14
N LEU A 18 -0.44 6.13 -1.11
CA LEU A 18 -0.42 7.17 -2.12
C LEU A 18 -1.79 7.82 -2.32
N VAL A 19 -2.85 7.01 -2.25
CA VAL A 19 -4.25 7.44 -2.41
C VAL A 19 -5.12 6.79 -1.33
N ALA A 20 -6.22 7.45 -0.95
CA ALA A 20 -7.13 6.94 0.08
C ALA A 20 -8.33 6.23 -0.56
N MET A 21 -8.80 5.17 0.08
CA MET A 21 -10.06 4.49 -0.27
C MET A 21 -11.05 4.58 0.88
N LYS A 22 -12.34 4.63 0.55
CA LYS A 22 -13.44 4.66 1.53
C LYS A 22 -13.37 3.48 2.50
N TYR A 23 -13.80 3.72 3.73
CA TYR A 23 -13.94 2.71 4.80
C TYR A 23 -12.65 1.97 5.16
N ARG A 24 -11.49 2.55 4.83
CA ARG A 24 -10.15 2.01 5.15
C ARG A 24 -9.28 3.03 5.88
N GLY A 25 -9.91 3.94 6.65
CA GLY A 25 -9.24 5.08 7.27
C GLY A 25 -8.00 4.70 8.08
N ALA A 26 -8.11 3.74 8.99
CA ALA A 26 -6.98 3.29 9.80
C ALA A 26 -5.82 2.71 8.96
N TYR A 27 -6.16 1.88 7.96
CA TYR A 27 -5.15 1.32 7.06
C TYR A 27 -4.50 2.41 6.19
N ASN A 28 -5.31 3.30 5.59
CA ASN A 28 -4.78 4.44 4.84
C ASN A 28 -3.84 5.27 5.71
N ALA A 29 -4.28 5.66 6.92
CA ALA A 29 -3.46 6.45 7.84
C ALA A 29 -2.12 5.78 8.15
N SER A 30 -2.12 4.46 8.43
CA SER A 30 -0.90 3.70 8.70
C SER A 30 0.08 3.71 7.52
N LYS A 31 -0.43 3.59 6.28
CA LYS A 31 0.43 3.56 5.08
C LYS A 31 0.90 4.95 4.67
N PHE A 32 0.07 5.99 4.81
CA PHE A 32 0.50 7.38 4.62
C PHE A 32 1.57 7.79 5.65
N ALA A 33 1.39 7.39 6.92
CA ALA A 33 2.40 7.62 7.94
C ALA A 33 3.73 6.93 7.60
N LEU A 34 3.69 5.69 7.12
CA LEU A 34 4.87 4.94 6.69
C LEU A 34 5.60 5.62 5.52
N GLU A 35 4.85 6.16 4.55
CA GLU A 35 5.43 6.93 3.43
C GLU A 35 6.17 8.18 3.93
N GLY A 36 5.50 9.01 4.74
CA GLY A 36 6.09 10.23 5.30
C GLY A 36 7.28 9.95 6.21
N TYR A 37 7.16 8.95 7.09
CA TYR A 37 8.26 8.52 7.95
C TYR A 37 9.47 8.06 7.14
N THR A 38 9.25 7.26 6.09
CA THR A 38 10.33 6.77 5.24
C THR A 38 11.01 7.90 4.45
N ASP A 39 10.22 8.87 3.97
CA ASP A 39 10.79 10.05 3.31
C ASP A 39 11.66 10.89 4.26
N THR A 40 11.22 11.09 5.50
CA THR A 40 12.00 11.77 6.53
C THR A 40 13.31 11.03 6.80
N LEU A 41 13.21 9.73 7.08
CA LEU A 41 14.38 8.90 7.37
C LEU A 41 15.38 8.85 6.20
N ARG A 42 14.87 8.86 4.96
CA ARG A 42 15.72 8.93 3.77
C ARG A 42 16.51 10.25 3.68
N LEU A 43 15.92 11.36 4.12
CA LEU A 43 16.62 12.65 4.18
C LEU A 43 17.68 12.66 5.29
N GLU A 44 17.37 12.09 6.44
CA GLU A 44 18.29 11.98 7.58
C GLU A 44 19.49 11.05 7.28
N LEU A 45 19.28 10.01 6.46
CA LEU A 45 20.33 9.08 6.05
C LEU A 45 21.23 9.60 4.92
N ARG A 46 21.00 10.82 4.42
CA ARG A 46 21.86 11.40 3.37
C ARG A 46 23.30 11.53 3.85
N GLY A 47 24.23 11.13 2.99
CA GLY A 47 25.66 11.15 3.31
C GLY A 47 26.16 9.89 4.04
N THR A 48 25.28 8.94 4.33
CA THR A 48 25.63 7.62 4.88
C THR A 48 25.57 6.54 3.79
N GLY A 49 26.14 5.37 4.06
CA GLY A 49 26.02 4.17 3.22
C GLY A 49 24.71 3.40 3.41
N VAL A 50 23.80 3.86 4.29
CA VAL A 50 22.50 3.23 4.53
C VAL A 50 21.48 3.74 3.51
N GLN A 51 20.80 2.82 2.81
CA GLN A 51 19.77 3.16 1.84
C GLN A 51 18.41 2.66 2.30
N ILE A 52 17.36 3.46 2.09
CA ILE A 52 15.98 3.11 2.43
C ILE A 52 15.08 3.19 1.21
N SER A 53 14.20 2.22 1.07
CA SER A 53 13.27 2.08 -0.05
C SER A 53 11.88 1.68 0.40
N LEU A 54 10.87 2.08 -0.36
CA LEU A 54 9.49 1.66 -0.23
C LEU A 54 9.13 0.69 -1.36
N ILE A 55 8.52 -0.43 -1.03
CA ILE A 55 7.79 -1.27 -1.98
C ILE A 55 6.31 -0.89 -1.86
N GLU A 56 5.70 -0.50 -2.96
CA GLU A 56 4.31 0.01 -3.02
C GLU A 56 3.43 -0.94 -3.86
N PRO A 57 3.00 -2.08 -3.30
CA PRO A 57 2.13 -3.00 -4.00
C PRO A 57 0.73 -2.39 -4.18
N GLY A 58 0.09 -2.70 -5.29
CA GLY A 58 -1.34 -2.57 -5.45
C GLY A 58 -2.04 -3.91 -5.16
N PRO A 59 -2.99 -4.35 -6.00
CA PRO A 59 -3.65 -5.64 -5.82
C PRO A 59 -2.65 -6.81 -5.95
N ILE A 60 -2.44 -7.56 -4.86
CA ILE A 60 -1.63 -8.78 -4.82
C ILE A 60 -2.49 -9.91 -4.25
N ALA A 61 -2.42 -11.07 -4.88
CA ALA A 61 -3.06 -12.29 -4.39
C ALA A 61 -2.34 -12.77 -3.12
N SER A 62 -2.95 -12.56 -1.95
CA SER A 62 -2.35 -12.88 -0.66
C SER A 62 -3.42 -13.14 0.40
N GLN A 63 -3.02 -13.57 1.58
CA GLN A 63 -3.91 -13.75 2.74
C GLN A 63 -4.49 -12.44 3.29
N PHE A 64 -4.13 -11.29 2.73
CA PHE A 64 -4.59 -9.98 3.21
C PHE A 64 -6.12 -9.89 3.28
N ARG A 65 -6.85 -10.44 2.29
CA ARG A 65 -8.32 -10.41 2.28
C ARG A 65 -8.92 -11.26 3.38
N ALA A 66 -8.39 -12.48 3.58
CA ALA A 66 -8.84 -13.37 4.65
C ALA A 66 -8.57 -12.76 6.03
N ASN A 67 -7.38 -12.20 6.23
CA ASN A 67 -7.04 -11.51 7.47
C ASN A 67 -7.90 -10.26 7.71
N ALA A 68 -8.19 -9.49 6.66
CA ALA A 68 -9.07 -8.33 6.75
C ALA A 68 -10.51 -8.73 7.12
N LEU A 69 -11.03 -9.84 6.57
CA LEU A 69 -12.33 -10.39 6.91
C LEU A 69 -12.39 -10.82 8.39
N ALA A 70 -11.38 -11.53 8.86
CA ALA A 70 -11.29 -11.97 10.25
C ALA A 70 -11.24 -10.75 11.21
N ALA A 71 -10.41 -9.76 10.91
CA ALA A 71 -10.29 -8.55 11.70
C ALA A 71 -11.58 -7.72 11.70
N LEU A 72 -12.28 -7.63 10.56
CA LEU A 72 -13.57 -6.92 10.48
C LEU A 72 -14.59 -7.57 11.41
N ARG A 73 -14.71 -8.91 11.39
CA ARG A 73 -15.64 -9.64 12.25
C ARG A 73 -15.30 -9.54 13.73
N GLN A 74 -14.03 -9.45 14.06
CA GLN A 74 -13.56 -9.42 15.44
C GLN A 74 -13.68 -8.02 16.07
N HIS A 75 -13.47 -6.95 15.32
CA HIS A 75 -13.24 -5.62 15.87
C HIS A 75 -14.33 -4.61 15.52
N ILE A 76 -15.25 -4.93 14.62
CA ILE A 76 -16.30 -4.00 14.20
C ILE A 76 -17.65 -4.51 14.66
N ASP A 77 -18.39 -3.64 15.38
CA ASP A 77 -19.80 -3.88 15.67
C ASP A 77 -20.60 -3.69 14.38
N LEU A 78 -20.95 -4.81 13.77
CA LEU A 78 -21.65 -4.85 12.48
C LEU A 78 -23.14 -4.58 12.60
N GLU A 79 -23.72 -4.79 13.79
CA GLU A 79 -25.17 -4.69 14.01
C GLU A 79 -25.58 -3.27 14.38
N HIS A 80 -24.83 -2.59 15.23
CA HIS A 80 -25.17 -1.28 15.77
C HIS A 80 -24.46 -0.10 15.09
N SER A 81 -23.72 -0.36 14.00
CA SER A 81 -23.03 0.70 13.27
C SER A 81 -23.98 1.41 12.30
N ARG A 82 -23.91 2.75 12.25
CA ARG A 82 -24.57 3.51 11.18
C ARG A 82 -24.10 3.14 9.76
N HIS A 83 -23.02 2.41 9.65
CA HIS A 83 -22.43 1.92 8.39
C HIS A 83 -22.73 0.44 8.13
N THR A 84 -23.62 -0.19 8.87
CA THR A 84 -24.00 -1.61 8.72
C THR A 84 -24.24 -2.03 7.26
N PRO A 85 -24.99 -1.31 6.41
CA PRO A 85 -25.18 -1.72 5.02
C PRO A 85 -23.88 -1.78 4.22
N VAL A 86 -22.95 -0.84 4.46
CA VAL A 86 -21.64 -0.81 3.78
C VAL A 86 -20.75 -1.94 4.26
N TYR A 87 -20.81 -2.26 5.55
CA TYR A 87 -20.04 -3.39 6.10
C TYR A 87 -20.55 -4.73 5.58
N GLN A 88 -21.86 -4.89 5.45
CA GLN A 88 -22.47 -6.10 4.86
C GLN A 88 -22.05 -6.29 3.39
N GLU A 89 -22.07 -5.21 2.60
CA GLU A 89 -21.54 -5.24 1.23
C GLU A 89 -20.06 -5.60 1.20
N THR A 90 -19.27 -5.02 2.11
CA THR A 90 -17.83 -5.32 2.22
C THR A 90 -17.59 -6.76 2.61
N LEU A 91 -18.35 -7.32 3.55
CA LEU A 91 -18.30 -8.74 3.93
C LEU A 91 -18.58 -9.62 2.72
N SER A 92 -19.71 -9.41 2.04
CA SER A 92 -20.10 -10.16 0.84
C SER A 92 -19.01 -10.13 -0.24
N ARG A 93 -18.32 -9.00 -0.39
CA ARG A 93 -17.20 -8.85 -1.32
C ARG A 93 -15.95 -9.61 -0.86
N LEU A 94 -15.63 -9.61 0.43
CA LEU A 94 -14.47 -10.29 0.99
C LEU A 94 -14.65 -11.81 0.99
N GLU A 95 -15.88 -12.31 1.21
CA GLU A 95 -16.23 -13.72 1.21
C GLU A 95 -16.24 -14.34 -0.18
N LYS A 96 -16.57 -13.55 -1.22
CA LYS A 96 -16.52 -14.06 -2.58
C LYS A 96 -15.07 -14.40 -2.95
N VAL A 97 -14.85 -15.66 -3.32
CA VAL A 97 -13.63 -16.09 -4.01
C VAL A 97 -13.69 -15.51 -5.43
N VAL A 98 -13.50 -14.19 -5.55
CA VAL A 98 -13.38 -13.57 -6.86
C VAL A 98 -11.95 -13.81 -7.33
N PRO A 99 -11.74 -14.40 -8.51
CA PRO A 99 -10.46 -14.28 -9.18
C PRO A 99 -10.08 -12.79 -9.16
N GLY A 100 -8.87 -12.48 -8.74
CA GLY A 100 -8.42 -11.09 -8.62
C GLY A 100 -8.78 -10.33 -9.89
N ASN A 101 -9.02 -9.04 -9.79
CA ASN A 101 -9.24 -8.25 -10.99
C ASN A 101 -8.00 -8.42 -11.90
N ARG A 102 -8.13 -8.07 -13.19
CA ARG A 102 -7.05 -8.21 -14.19
C ARG A 102 -5.71 -7.58 -13.81
N PHE A 103 -5.69 -6.77 -12.75
CA PHE A 103 -4.51 -6.09 -12.22
C PHE A 103 -3.93 -6.78 -10.98
N THR A 104 -4.57 -7.84 -10.49
CA THR A 104 -4.07 -8.61 -9.35
C THR A 104 -2.90 -9.47 -9.81
N LEU A 105 -1.76 -9.27 -9.19
CA LEU A 105 -0.55 -10.04 -9.46
C LEU A 105 -0.30 -11.06 -8.36
N PRO A 106 0.42 -12.14 -8.63
CA PRO A 106 0.86 -13.06 -7.60
C PRO A 106 1.93 -12.42 -6.70
N PRO A 107 2.17 -12.94 -5.47
CA PRO A 107 3.15 -12.39 -4.53
C PRO A 107 4.57 -12.28 -5.10
N GLU A 108 4.93 -13.17 -5.98
CA GLU A 108 6.23 -13.23 -6.67
C GLU A 108 6.53 -11.95 -7.47
N ALA A 109 5.49 -11.21 -7.87
CA ALA A 109 5.66 -9.92 -8.54
C ALA A 109 6.38 -8.86 -7.66
N CYS A 110 6.39 -9.05 -6.35
CA CYS A 110 7.13 -8.20 -5.42
C CYS A 110 8.62 -8.56 -5.34
N MET A 111 9.03 -9.74 -5.81
CA MET A 111 10.41 -10.22 -5.68
C MET A 111 11.43 -9.42 -6.50
N PRO A 112 11.21 -9.13 -7.80
CA PRO A 112 12.19 -8.36 -8.57
C PRO A 112 12.48 -6.98 -7.97
N PRO A 113 11.48 -6.15 -7.58
CA PRO A 113 11.74 -4.88 -6.92
C PRO A 113 12.43 -5.04 -5.56
N LEU A 114 12.08 -6.07 -4.79
CA LEU A 114 12.73 -6.37 -3.51
C LEU A 114 14.21 -6.72 -3.71
N LEU A 115 14.53 -7.62 -4.64
CA LEU A 115 15.90 -8.00 -4.97
C LEU A 115 16.70 -6.81 -5.50
N HIS A 116 16.09 -5.96 -6.32
CA HIS A 116 16.77 -4.74 -6.78
C HIS A 116 17.05 -3.79 -5.60
N ALA A 117 16.10 -3.58 -4.69
CA ALA A 117 16.30 -2.74 -3.50
C ALA A 117 17.41 -3.27 -2.59
N LEU A 118 17.55 -4.59 -2.49
CA LEU A 118 18.59 -5.24 -1.68
C LEU A 118 20.00 -5.14 -2.33
N ASN A 119 20.09 -5.39 -3.63
CA ASN A 119 21.38 -5.68 -4.30
C ASN A 119 21.89 -4.52 -5.15
N ALA A 120 21.05 -3.56 -5.56
CA ALA A 120 21.48 -2.48 -6.43
C ALA A 120 22.46 -1.54 -5.70
N ARG A 121 23.53 -1.12 -6.38
CA ARG A 121 24.45 -0.11 -5.85
C ARG A 121 23.71 1.17 -5.40
N ARG A 122 22.69 1.58 -6.14
CA ARG A 122 21.78 2.68 -5.79
C ARG A 122 20.35 2.18 -5.89
N ALA A 123 19.77 1.84 -4.77
CA ALA A 123 18.37 1.45 -4.70
C ALA A 123 17.47 2.66 -5.04
N ARG A 124 16.35 2.40 -5.71
CA ARG A 124 15.33 3.43 -5.94
C ARG A 124 14.62 3.73 -4.63
N PRO A 125 14.24 4.99 -4.38
CA PRO A 125 13.45 5.34 -3.19
C PRO A 125 12.09 4.62 -3.13
N ARG A 126 11.47 4.37 -4.30
CA ARG A 126 10.13 3.79 -4.41
C ARG A 126 10.04 2.78 -5.55
N TYR A 127 9.28 1.73 -5.31
CA TYR A 127 9.03 0.64 -6.27
C TYR A 127 7.53 0.35 -6.35
N GLN A 128 6.85 0.87 -7.38
CA GLN A 128 5.46 0.54 -7.68
C GLN A 128 5.40 -0.82 -8.37
N VAL A 129 4.74 -1.79 -7.73
CA VAL A 129 4.74 -3.17 -8.20
C VAL A 129 3.69 -3.40 -9.29
N THR A 130 2.46 -2.92 -9.09
CA THR A 130 1.35 -3.17 -10.02
C THR A 130 1.07 -1.96 -10.92
N THR A 131 0.38 -2.20 -12.04
CA THR A 131 -0.07 -1.12 -12.93
C THR A 131 -0.91 -0.06 -12.20
N PRO A 132 -1.90 -0.41 -11.35
CA PRO A 132 -2.61 0.58 -10.56
C PRO A 132 -1.70 1.44 -9.66
N SER A 133 -0.70 0.85 -9.01
CA SER A 133 0.25 1.62 -8.19
C SER A 133 1.03 2.65 -9.00
N LYS A 134 1.48 2.27 -10.20
CA LYS A 134 2.20 3.18 -11.11
C LYS A 134 1.33 4.34 -11.54
N TRP A 135 0.08 4.06 -11.96
CA TRP A 135 -0.86 5.09 -12.37
C TRP A 135 -1.26 6.01 -11.22
N MET A 136 -1.58 5.46 -10.04
CA MET A 136 -1.96 6.28 -8.88
C MET A 136 -0.82 7.19 -8.42
N ASN A 137 0.43 6.71 -8.43
CA ASN A 137 1.58 7.53 -8.13
C ASN A 137 1.74 8.70 -9.11
N LEU A 138 1.54 8.45 -10.41
CA LEU A 138 1.59 9.50 -11.42
C LEU A 138 0.44 10.51 -11.26
N LEU A 139 -0.79 10.01 -11.16
CA LEU A 139 -2.00 10.83 -11.10
C LEU A 139 -2.06 11.69 -9.85
N ARG A 140 -1.58 11.18 -8.70
CA ARG A 140 -1.48 11.97 -7.46
C ARG A 140 -0.67 13.26 -7.63
N GLY A 141 0.38 13.22 -8.45
CA GLY A 141 1.23 14.39 -8.69
C GLY A 141 0.65 15.41 -9.69
N TRP A 142 -0.35 15.00 -10.48
CA TRP A 142 -0.87 15.81 -11.59
C TRP A 142 -2.33 16.25 -11.40
N LEU A 143 -3.13 15.47 -10.71
CA LEU A 143 -4.55 15.76 -10.56
C LEU A 143 -4.84 16.60 -9.31
N PRO A 144 -5.72 17.60 -9.41
CA PRO A 144 -6.34 18.21 -8.25
C PRO A 144 -7.08 17.17 -7.39
N THR A 145 -7.08 17.36 -6.07
CA THR A 145 -7.65 16.41 -5.10
C THR A 145 -9.06 15.96 -5.46
N ARG A 146 -9.95 16.89 -5.87
CA ARG A 146 -11.34 16.55 -6.23
C ARG A 146 -11.44 15.58 -7.40
N LEU A 147 -10.55 15.68 -8.39
CA LEU A 147 -10.54 14.78 -9.55
C LEU A 147 -9.96 13.41 -9.16
N LEU A 148 -8.93 13.40 -8.35
CA LEU A 148 -8.36 12.16 -7.81
C LEU A 148 -9.39 11.42 -6.96
N ASP A 149 -10.12 12.11 -6.07
CA ASP A 149 -11.19 11.54 -5.24
C ASP A 149 -12.31 10.94 -6.11
N ALA A 150 -12.74 11.64 -7.16
CA ALA A 150 -13.76 11.14 -8.07
C ALA A 150 -13.31 9.87 -8.83
N LEU A 151 -12.03 9.78 -9.16
CA LEU A 151 -11.44 8.60 -9.81
C LEU A 151 -11.40 7.42 -8.84
N VAL A 152 -10.88 7.64 -7.64
CA VAL A 152 -10.73 6.58 -6.61
C VAL A 152 -12.09 6.11 -6.11
N ALA A 153 -13.08 7.01 -5.96
CA ALA A 153 -14.44 6.65 -5.54
C ALA A 153 -15.14 5.66 -6.48
N LYS A 154 -14.79 5.66 -7.77
CA LYS A 154 -15.33 4.72 -8.78
C LYS A 154 -14.64 3.35 -8.76
N SER A 155 -13.46 3.26 -8.14
CA SER A 155 -12.64 2.04 -8.10
C SER A 155 -12.79 1.24 -6.79
N ALA A 156 -13.60 1.74 -5.86
CA ALA A 156 -13.79 1.17 -4.52
C ALA A 156 -14.81 0.02 -4.50
#